data_51db4acdb19558b15dfc03bf457dbe8b
#
_entry.id   51db4acdb19558b15dfc03bf457dbe8b
#
_cell.length_a   1.000
_cell.length_b   1.000
_cell.length_c   1.000
_cell.angle_alpha   90.00
_cell.angle_beta   90.00
_cell.angle_gamma   90.00
#
_symmetry.space_group_name_H-M   'P 1'
#
loop_
_entity.id
_entity.type
_entity.pdbx_description
1 polymer ?
#
loop_
_entity_poly.entity_id
_entity_poly.type
_entity_poly.pdbx_seq_one_letter_code
_entity_poly.pdbx_strand_id
1 'polypeptide(L)'
;MLVHEPELTWDVVTCVNRKNYSYLEELKAYLYTIGVRNWRIFTIFPVGRAANHPEFQLTDEEFTGVLEFIKKVRKEGRVHLSYGCEGFLGKYESEVRDHFYSCNAGISVASVLADGSISSCPSIRSNFHQGNI
;
A
#
# COMPACT_ATOMS: atom_id res chain seq x y z
N MET A 1 -23.60 -5.42 -3.52
CA MET A 1 -22.14 -5.61 -3.48
C MET A 1 -21.51 -4.26 -3.80
N LEU A 2 -20.48 -3.80 -3.06
CA LEU A 2 -19.92 -2.43 -3.13
C LEU A 2 -19.53 -1.99 -4.55
N VAL A 3 -19.14 -2.92 -5.41
CA VAL A 3 -18.75 -2.64 -6.83
C VAL A 3 -19.85 -1.93 -7.63
N HIS A 4 -21.11 -2.08 -7.23
CA HIS A 4 -22.26 -1.54 -7.93
C HIS A 4 -22.84 -0.28 -7.30
N GLU A 5 -22.22 0.24 -6.21
CA GLU A 5 -22.66 1.47 -5.56
C GLU A 5 -21.92 2.68 -6.17
N PRO A 6 -22.56 3.44 -7.08
CA PRO A 6 -21.89 4.50 -7.84
C PRO A 6 -21.48 5.71 -6.99
N GLU A 7 -22.11 5.88 -5.83
CA GLU A 7 -21.84 7.01 -4.93
C GLU A 7 -20.70 6.74 -3.95
N LEU A 8 -20.24 5.48 -3.84
CA LEU A 8 -19.16 5.12 -2.94
C LEU A 8 -17.81 5.14 -3.66
N THR A 9 -16.90 5.93 -3.14
CA THR A 9 -15.48 5.84 -3.50
C THR A 9 -14.83 4.77 -2.63
N TRP A 10 -14.33 3.72 -3.25
CA TRP A 10 -13.68 2.59 -2.57
C TRP A 10 -12.52 2.07 -3.40
N ASP A 11 -11.61 1.40 -2.74
CA ASP A 11 -10.49 0.74 -3.37
C ASP A 11 -10.21 -0.63 -2.74
N VAL A 12 -9.50 -1.47 -3.48
CA VAL A 12 -8.92 -2.70 -2.96
C VAL A 12 -7.50 -2.40 -2.52
N VAL A 13 -7.16 -2.84 -1.32
CA VAL A 13 -5.79 -2.74 -0.80
C VAL A 13 -5.19 -4.13 -0.69
N THR A 14 -4.02 -4.33 -1.29
CA THR A 14 -3.26 -5.58 -1.19
C THR A 14 -1.93 -5.33 -0.51
N CYS A 15 -1.70 -6.01 0.61
CA CYS A 15 -0.41 -6.03 1.28
C CYS A 15 0.44 -7.16 0.67
N VAL A 16 1.33 -6.80 -0.24
CA VAL A 16 2.18 -7.75 -0.95
C VAL A 16 3.35 -8.18 -0.07
N ASN A 17 3.62 -9.45 -0.07
CA ASN A 17 4.70 -10.09 0.65
C ASN A 17 5.19 -11.33 -0.12
N ARG A 18 6.29 -11.96 0.32
CA ARG A 18 6.87 -13.10 -0.37
C ARG A 18 5.91 -14.27 -0.59
N LYS A 19 4.90 -14.46 0.28
CA LYS A 19 3.95 -15.57 0.14
C LYS A 19 2.89 -15.35 -0.94
N ASN A 20 2.59 -14.09 -1.27
CA ASN A 20 1.55 -13.76 -2.24
C ASN A 20 2.06 -13.04 -3.49
N TYR A 21 3.34 -12.69 -3.54
CA TYR A 21 3.96 -12.03 -4.68
C TYR A 21 3.72 -12.77 -6.01
N SER A 22 3.86 -14.10 -6.02
CA SER A 22 3.68 -14.92 -7.22
C SER A 22 2.23 -14.95 -7.75
N TYR A 23 1.25 -14.58 -6.94
CA TYR A 23 -0.17 -14.59 -7.30
C TYR A 23 -0.70 -13.24 -7.80
N LEU A 24 0.15 -12.24 -8.00
CA LEU A 24 -0.30 -10.90 -8.40
C LEU A 24 -1.01 -10.87 -9.76
N GLU A 25 -0.58 -11.67 -10.73
CA GLU A 25 -1.26 -11.74 -12.03
C GLU A 25 -2.64 -12.42 -11.92
N GLU A 26 -2.78 -13.45 -11.11
CA GLU A 26 -4.07 -14.10 -10.84
C GLU A 26 -5.03 -13.15 -10.13
N LEU A 27 -4.52 -12.45 -9.10
CA LEU A 27 -5.30 -11.45 -8.38
C LEU A 27 -5.76 -10.33 -9.33
N LYS A 28 -4.86 -9.84 -10.20
CA LYS A 28 -5.21 -8.84 -11.22
C LYS A 28 -6.37 -9.34 -12.09
N ALA A 29 -6.26 -10.55 -12.61
CA ALA A 29 -7.30 -11.15 -13.45
C ALA A 29 -8.64 -11.21 -12.71
N TYR A 30 -8.62 -11.66 -11.46
CA TYR A 30 -9.82 -11.70 -10.63
C TYR A 30 -10.42 -10.30 -10.41
N LEU A 31 -9.59 -9.31 -10.02
CA LEU A 31 -10.06 -7.93 -9.80
C LEU A 31 -10.68 -7.33 -11.07
N TYR A 32 -10.17 -7.67 -12.25
CA TYR A 32 -10.76 -7.27 -13.52
C TYR A 32 -12.13 -7.89 -13.75
N THR A 33 -12.33 -9.17 -13.39
CA THR A 33 -13.63 -9.85 -13.57
C THR A 33 -14.72 -9.28 -12.70
N ILE A 34 -14.37 -8.79 -11.47
CA ILE A 34 -15.33 -8.19 -10.54
C ILE A 34 -15.46 -6.67 -10.70
N GLY A 35 -14.76 -6.07 -11.67
CA GLY A 35 -14.92 -4.65 -12.03
C GLY A 35 -14.30 -3.67 -11.04
N VAL A 36 -13.20 -4.03 -10.37
CA VAL A 36 -12.45 -3.12 -9.48
C VAL A 36 -11.86 -1.97 -10.31
N ARG A 37 -12.07 -0.74 -9.85
CA ARG A 37 -11.55 0.48 -10.52
C ARG A 37 -10.30 1.02 -9.86
N ASN A 38 -10.19 0.93 -8.53
CA ASN A 38 -9.07 1.46 -7.76
C ASN A 38 -8.42 0.33 -6.96
N TRP A 39 -7.11 0.19 -7.12
CA TRP A 39 -6.31 -0.81 -6.43
C TRP A 39 -5.04 -0.18 -5.88
N ARG A 40 -4.74 -0.42 -4.61
CA ARG A 40 -3.48 -0.01 -3.99
C ARG A 40 -2.68 -1.20 -3.53
N ILE A 41 -1.38 -1.15 -3.77
CA ILE A 41 -0.42 -2.12 -3.26
C ILE A 41 0.43 -1.46 -2.18
N PHE A 42 0.57 -2.18 -1.08
CA PHE A 42 1.53 -1.91 -0.01
C PHE A 42 2.45 -3.11 0.12
N THR A 43 3.64 -2.91 0.68
CA THR A 43 4.49 -4.01 1.12
C THR A 43 4.53 -4.09 2.65
N ILE A 44 5.07 -5.16 3.21
CA ILE A 44 5.17 -5.31 4.65
C ILE A 44 6.36 -4.53 5.17
N PHE A 45 6.11 -3.60 6.09
CA PHE A 45 7.15 -2.90 6.80
C PHE A 45 7.77 -3.81 7.87
N PRO A 46 9.11 -3.93 7.95
CA PRO A 46 9.79 -4.82 8.90
C PRO A 46 9.83 -4.23 10.32
N VAL A 47 8.69 -3.79 10.84
CA VAL A 47 8.56 -3.21 12.18
C VAL A 47 7.41 -3.85 12.96
N GLY A 48 7.45 -3.72 14.28
CA GLY A 48 6.43 -4.32 15.15
C GLY A 48 6.43 -5.83 15.01
N ARG A 49 5.25 -6.43 14.84
CA ARG A 49 5.12 -7.90 14.69
C ARG A 49 5.83 -8.44 13.46
N ALA A 50 5.88 -7.68 12.38
CA ALA A 50 6.51 -8.10 11.14
C ALA A 50 8.05 -8.17 11.23
N ALA A 51 8.67 -7.50 12.20
CA ALA A 51 10.11 -7.58 12.43
C ALA A 51 10.59 -9.00 12.78
N ASN A 52 9.70 -9.83 13.37
CA ASN A 52 9.99 -11.21 13.75
C ASN A 52 9.61 -12.22 12.66
N HIS A 53 9.21 -11.74 11.47
CA HIS A 53 8.71 -12.56 10.38
C HIS A 53 9.43 -12.24 9.06
N PRO A 54 10.75 -12.53 8.96
CA PRO A 54 11.52 -12.23 7.75
C PRO A 54 11.02 -13.00 6.51
N GLU A 55 10.30 -14.10 6.72
CA GLU A 55 9.68 -14.88 5.66
C GLU A 55 8.58 -14.12 4.89
N PHE A 56 8.11 -12.99 5.39
CA PHE A 56 7.19 -12.12 4.68
C PHE A 56 7.90 -11.02 3.88
N GLN A 57 9.17 -10.76 4.17
CA GLN A 57 9.89 -9.70 3.50
C GLN A 57 10.20 -10.08 2.06
N LEU A 58 9.94 -9.17 1.13
CA LEU A 58 10.35 -9.31 -0.25
C LEU A 58 11.87 -9.17 -0.35
N THR A 59 12.48 -9.88 -1.30
CA THR A 59 13.85 -9.55 -1.74
C THR A 59 13.85 -8.28 -2.56
N ASP A 60 15.02 -7.72 -2.83
CA ASP A 60 15.16 -6.54 -3.68
C ASP A 60 14.65 -6.80 -5.11
N GLU A 61 14.87 -8.01 -5.62
CA GLU A 61 14.38 -8.46 -6.92
C GLU A 61 12.85 -8.58 -6.94
N GLU A 62 12.27 -9.20 -5.89
CA GLU A 62 10.82 -9.31 -5.75
C GLU A 62 10.17 -7.95 -5.59
N PHE A 63 10.78 -7.05 -4.81
CA PHE A 63 10.30 -5.67 -4.65
C PHE A 63 10.34 -4.92 -5.99
N THR A 64 11.45 -5.01 -6.71
CA THR A 64 11.56 -4.46 -8.06
C THR A 64 10.50 -5.04 -8.99
N GLY A 65 10.25 -6.35 -8.90
CA GLY A 65 9.17 -7.01 -9.64
C GLY A 65 7.78 -6.47 -9.33
N VAL A 66 7.50 -6.12 -8.06
CA VAL A 66 6.24 -5.44 -7.69
C VAL A 66 6.11 -4.09 -8.38
N LEU A 67 7.18 -3.29 -8.42
CA LEU A 67 7.15 -1.98 -9.06
C LEU A 67 6.96 -2.09 -10.59
N GLU A 68 7.63 -3.04 -11.24
CA GLU A 68 7.43 -3.30 -12.67
C GLU A 68 6.02 -3.84 -12.96
N PHE A 69 5.47 -4.67 -12.08
CA PHE A 69 4.08 -5.13 -12.18
C PHE A 69 3.11 -3.95 -12.14
N ILE A 70 3.26 -3.04 -11.16
CA ILE A 70 2.41 -1.85 -11.05
C ILE A 70 2.50 -1.00 -12.31
N LYS A 71 3.71 -0.72 -12.78
CA LYS A 71 3.96 0.04 -14.01
C LYS A 71 3.29 -0.58 -15.22
N LYS A 72 3.37 -1.92 -15.37
CA LYS A 72 2.71 -2.67 -16.43
C LYS A 72 1.18 -2.51 -16.37
N VAL A 73 0.58 -2.76 -15.20
CA VAL A 73 -0.87 -2.68 -14.99
C VAL A 73 -1.40 -1.28 -15.22
N ARG A 74 -0.66 -0.24 -14.79
CA ARG A 74 -1.01 1.17 -15.08
C ARG A 74 -1.06 1.46 -16.58
N LYS A 75 -0.13 0.89 -17.36
CA LYS A 75 -0.13 1.01 -18.84
C LYS A 75 -1.30 0.27 -19.49
N GLU A 76 -1.81 -0.81 -18.90
CA GLU A 76 -3.00 -1.51 -19.37
C GLU A 76 -4.27 -0.64 -19.23
N GLY A 77 -4.30 0.30 -18.27
CA GLY A 77 -5.36 1.30 -18.11
C GLY A 77 -6.73 0.76 -17.68
N ARG A 78 -6.83 -0.51 -17.25
CA ARG A 78 -8.10 -1.15 -16.85
C ARG A 78 -8.47 -0.93 -15.39
N VAL A 79 -7.50 -0.71 -14.55
CA VAL A 79 -7.63 -0.40 -13.13
C VAL A 79 -6.63 0.70 -12.78
N HIS A 80 -7.05 1.63 -11.94
CA HIS A 80 -6.15 2.63 -11.38
C HIS A 80 -5.34 1.99 -10.24
N LEU A 81 -4.14 1.50 -10.58
CA LEU A 81 -3.25 0.87 -9.61
C LEU A 81 -2.20 1.87 -9.12
N SER A 82 -2.00 1.94 -7.82
CA SER A 82 -0.95 2.78 -7.22
C SER A 82 -0.20 2.04 -6.11
N TYR A 83 1.07 2.40 -5.94
CA TYR A 83 1.86 1.98 -4.79
C TYR A 83 1.54 2.87 -3.60
N GLY A 84 1.35 2.27 -2.43
CA GLY A 84 1.04 3.00 -1.21
C GLY A 84 2.22 3.76 -0.61
N CYS A 85 2.05 4.19 0.62
CA CYS A 85 3.06 4.87 1.43
C CYS A 85 4.30 3.98 1.56
N GLU A 86 5.50 4.41 1.61
CA GLU A 86 6.78 3.73 1.92
C GLU A 86 7.99 4.41 1.25
N GLY A 87 8.05 5.74 1.35
CA GLY A 87 9.21 6.49 0.91
C GLY A 87 9.24 6.80 -0.60
N PHE A 88 10.27 7.49 -0.99
CA PHE A 88 10.51 7.88 -2.36
C PHE A 88 11.18 6.74 -3.13
N LEU A 89 10.66 6.41 -4.31
CA LEU A 89 11.04 5.23 -5.09
C LEU A 89 11.96 5.55 -6.28
N GLY A 90 12.64 6.70 -6.24
CA GLY A 90 13.61 7.07 -7.28
C GLY A 90 12.98 7.11 -8.67
N LYS A 91 13.56 6.39 -9.61
CA LYS A 91 13.10 6.33 -11.00
C LYS A 91 11.69 5.77 -11.20
N TYR A 92 11.18 5.00 -10.24
CA TYR A 92 9.85 4.43 -10.31
C TYR A 92 8.75 5.38 -9.84
N GLU A 93 9.07 6.47 -9.18
CA GLU A 93 8.11 7.32 -8.47
C GLU A 93 6.93 7.73 -9.37
N SER A 94 7.18 8.28 -10.54
CA SER A 94 6.14 8.70 -11.49
C SER A 94 5.47 7.54 -12.24
N GLU A 95 6.06 6.35 -12.19
CA GLU A 95 5.56 5.18 -12.90
C GLU A 95 4.53 4.39 -12.07
N VAL A 96 4.61 4.51 -10.73
CA VAL A 96 3.82 3.70 -9.78
C VAL A 96 2.86 4.52 -8.92
N ARG A 97 2.92 5.87 -9.03
CA ARG A 97 2.05 6.83 -8.32
C ARG A 97 1.64 7.97 -9.23
N ASP A 98 0.59 8.69 -8.83
CA ASP A 98 0.13 9.88 -9.56
C ASP A 98 0.82 11.16 -9.10
N HIS A 99 1.35 11.16 -7.87
CA HIS A 99 2.02 12.30 -7.25
C HIS A 99 3.32 11.82 -6.60
N PHE A 100 4.31 12.70 -6.56
CA PHE A 100 5.52 12.44 -5.80
C PHE A 100 5.20 12.14 -4.34
N TYR A 101 5.95 11.21 -3.78
CA TYR A 101 5.81 10.85 -2.37
C TYR A 101 5.96 12.07 -1.47
N SER A 102 4.96 12.28 -0.64
CA SER A 102 4.98 13.26 0.44
C SER A 102 4.38 12.62 1.68
N CYS A 103 5.16 12.58 2.76
CA CYS A 103 4.66 12.05 4.03
C CYS A 103 3.89 13.14 4.78
N ASN A 104 2.60 12.92 4.97
CA ASN A 104 1.72 13.83 5.70
C ASN A 104 1.62 13.50 7.20
N ALA A 105 2.36 12.49 7.68
CA ALA A 105 2.36 12.11 9.09
C ALA A 105 2.86 13.25 9.97
N GLY A 106 2.07 13.64 10.97
CA GLY A 106 2.35 14.76 11.85
C GLY A 106 2.16 16.15 11.24
N ILE A 107 1.73 16.24 9.96
CA ILE A 107 1.42 17.50 9.27
C ILE A 107 -0.10 17.65 9.14
N SER A 108 -0.74 16.76 8.38
CA SER A 108 -2.18 16.76 8.17
C SER A 108 -2.85 15.43 8.56
N VAL A 109 -2.07 14.44 8.98
CA VAL A 109 -2.53 13.13 9.41
C VAL A 109 -1.96 12.83 10.78
N ALA A 110 -2.83 12.40 11.69
CA ALA A 110 -2.49 11.85 13.00
C ALA A 110 -3.39 10.66 13.30
N SER A 111 -3.02 9.86 14.27
CA SER A 111 -3.85 8.76 14.77
C SER A 111 -3.93 8.77 16.28
N VAL A 112 -5.09 8.36 16.80
CA VAL A 112 -5.27 8.09 18.22
C VAL A 112 -5.27 6.57 18.37
N LEU A 113 -4.39 6.07 19.22
CA LEU A 113 -4.27 4.64 19.51
C LEU A 113 -5.33 4.20 20.51
N ALA A 114 -5.48 2.90 20.69
CA ALA A 114 -6.50 2.32 21.57
C ALA A 114 -6.31 2.71 23.06
N ASP A 115 -5.11 3.07 23.47
CA ASP A 115 -4.77 3.54 24.81
C ASP A 115 -4.89 5.08 24.98
N GLY A 116 -5.40 5.77 23.97
CA GLY A 116 -5.52 7.23 23.92
C GLY A 116 -4.25 7.94 23.46
N SER A 117 -3.14 7.26 23.24
CA SER A 117 -1.89 7.88 22.78
C SER A 117 -2.05 8.47 21.39
N ILE A 118 -1.49 9.66 21.18
CA ILE A 118 -1.49 10.34 19.89
C ILE A 118 -0.20 9.98 19.13
N SER A 119 -0.36 9.48 17.91
CA SER A 119 0.74 9.15 17.01
C SER A 119 0.64 9.94 15.70
N SER A 120 1.76 10.28 15.10
CA SER A 120 1.81 10.97 13.83
C SER A 120 1.46 10.08 12.63
N CYS A 121 1.61 8.76 12.76
CA CYS A 121 1.41 7.84 11.65
C CYS A 121 0.49 6.67 12.05
N PRO A 122 -0.57 6.39 11.28
CA PRO A 122 -1.45 5.25 11.56
C PRO A 122 -0.78 3.89 11.24
N SER A 123 0.23 3.88 10.38
CA SER A 123 0.88 2.66 9.91
C SER A 123 2.11 2.26 10.72
N ILE A 124 2.88 3.24 11.19
CA ILE A 124 4.10 3.01 11.96
C ILE A 124 3.82 3.34 13.42
N ARG A 125 3.74 2.30 14.24
CA ARG A 125 3.69 2.46 15.69
C ARG A 125 5.11 2.68 16.19
N SER A 126 5.41 3.90 16.58
CA SER A 126 6.67 4.27 17.21
C SER A 126 6.45 4.56 18.70
N ASN A 127 7.50 4.51 19.47
CA ASN A 127 7.45 4.93 20.87
C ASN A 127 7.41 6.46 21.04
N PHE A 128 7.30 7.21 19.96
CA PHE A 128 7.16 8.66 19.95
C PHE A 128 5.69 9.03 19.99
N HIS A 129 5.18 9.25 21.19
CA HIS A 129 3.82 9.72 21.41
C HIS A 129 3.84 11.23 21.57
N GLN A 130 2.87 11.89 20.93
CA GLN A 130 2.72 13.35 20.96
C GLN A 130 1.80 13.83 22.10
N GLY A 131 1.30 12.90 22.90
CA GLY A 131 0.38 13.15 24.00
C GLY A 131 -0.62 12.00 24.17
N ASN A 132 -1.62 12.24 24.98
CA ASN A 132 -2.72 11.31 25.25
C ASN A 132 -4.00 12.10 25.45
N ILE A 133 -5.15 11.58 25.05
CA ILE A 133 -6.48 12.13 25.25
C ILE A 133 -7.17 11.51 26.46
#